data_b3dbcf92e0759c4f2ec75f373ab53aec
#
_entry.id   b3dbcf92e0759c4f2ec75f373ab53aec
#
_cell.length_a   1.000
_cell.length_b   1.000
_cell.length_c   1.000
_cell.angle_alpha   90.00
_cell.angle_beta   90.00
_cell.angle_gamma   90.00
#
_symmetry.space_group_name_H-M   'P 1'
#
loop_
_entity.id
_entity.type
_entity.pdbx_description
1 polymer ?
#
loop_
_entity_poly.entity_id
_entity_poly.type
_entity_poly.pdbx_seq_one_letter_code
_entity_poly.pdbx_strand_id
1 'polypeptide(L)'
;ENLLCNFGMPNPEGYRKALRLMKQAEKFKRPIITFIDTAGAYPGIEAEEHGQGEAIARNLMEMCNLTVPVISIVIGEGGSGGALALSVANRIWMLENAVYSILSPEGFATILWKDGTRAQEASEIMKLTAQDLYAFNIVDVIVKEPMGNLNEHAEVIYAQLRDLLSNELTALCKLSERALLDQRYKKFRSIGDCSGI
;
A
#
# COMPACT_ATOMS: atom_id res chain seq x y z
N GLU A 1 -16.54 15.37 7.37
CA GLU A 1 -15.09 15.13 7.52
C GLU A 1 -14.50 14.55 6.23
N ASN A 2 -15.11 13.52 5.64
CA ASN A 2 -14.63 12.89 4.41
C ASN A 2 -14.51 13.84 3.21
N LEU A 3 -15.45 14.78 3.04
CA LEU A 3 -15.41 15.78 1.97
C LEU A 3 -14.20 16.72 2.10
N LEU A 4 -13.83 17.09 3.32
CA LEU A 4 -12.67 17.98 3.57
C LEU A 4 -11.33 17.31 3.30
N CYS A 5 -11.32 15.98 3.28
CA CYS A 5 -10.13 15.16 3.02
C CYS A 5 -10.18 14.47 1.65
N ASN A 6 -10.98 14.95 0.71
CA ASN A 6 -11.17 14.35 -0.62
C ASN A 6 -11.47 12.84 -0.55
N PHE A 7 -12.24 12.39 0.43
CA PHE A 7 -12.51 10.97 0.68
C PHE A 7 -11.24 10.11 0.84
N GLY A 8 -10.19 10.67 1.44
CA GLY A 8 -8.91 9.99 1.61
C GLY A 8 -8.04 9.95 0.36
N MET A 9 -8.41 10.65 -0.72
CA MET A 9 -7.61 10.72 -1.95
C MET A 9 -6.62 11.90 -1.86
N PRO A 10 -5.29 11.63 -1.79
CA PRO A 10 -4.30 12.69 -1.65
C PRO A 10 -4.12 13.50 -2.92
N ASN A 11 -3.91 14.80 -2.76
CA ASN A 11 -3.35 15.68 -3.77
C ASN A 11 -1.82 15.47 -3.92
N PRO A 12 -1.17 15.97 -4.99
CA PRO A 12 0.27 15.84 -5.21
C PRO A 12 1.12 16.32 -4.02
N GLU A 13 0.67 17.35 -3.33
CA GLU A 13 1.32 17.90 -2.14
C GLU A 13 1.37 16.88 -0.99
N GLY A 14 0.36 16.03 -0.87
CA GLY A 14 0.33 14.94 0.12
C GLY A 14 1.45 13.93 -0.13
N TYR A 15 1.63 13.50 -1.37
CA TYR A 15 2.71 12.57 -1.76
C TYR A 15 4.09 13.21 -1.58
N ARG A 16 4.26 14.46 -1.98
CA ARG A 16 5.51 15.21 -1.79
C ARG A 16 5.83 15.39 -0.31
N LYS A 17 4.82 15.66 0.52
CA LYS A 17 4.98 15.73 1.98
C LYS A 17 5.40 14.39 2.57
N ALA A 18 4.75 13.30 2.15
CA ALA A 18 5.11 11.95 2.58
C ALA A 18 6.56 11.62 2.22
N LEU A 19 6.99 11.88 0.97
CA LEU A 19 8.37 11.67 0.55
C LEU A 19 9.36 12.48 1.37
N ARG A 20 9.08 13.75 1.62
CA ARG A 20 9.92 14.59 2.46
C ARG A 20 10.11 14.01 3.86
N LEU A 21 9.04 13.48 4.47
CA LEU A 21 9.11 12.82 5.77
C LEU A 21 9.88 11.51 5.72
N MET A 22 9.71 10.71 4.66
CA MET A 22 10.49 9.49 4.45
C MET A 22 11.99 9.77 4.33
N LYS A 23 12.37 10.80 3.54
CA LYS A 23 13.78 11.23 3.44
C LYS A 23 14.33 11.78 4.75
N GLN A 24 13.51 12.44 5.54
CA GLN A 24 13.89 12.87 6.88
C GLN A 24 14.10 11.68 7.81
N ALA A 25 13.22 10.69 7.77
CA ALA A 25 13.36 9.45 8.54
C ALA A 25 14.65 8.70 8.15
N GLU A 26 14.94 8.57 6.86
CA GLU A 26 16.17 7.98 6.34
C GLU A 26 17.41 8.70 6.88
N LYS A 27 17.44 10.04 6.80
CA LYS A 27 18.54 10.85 7.34
C LYS A 27 18.82 10.58 8.82
N PHE A 28 17.77 10.36 9.60
CA PHE A 28 17.88 10.08 11.04
C PHE A 28 17.90 8.59 11.38
N LYS A 29 18.07 7.71 10.37
CA LYS A 29 18.13 6.25 10.54
C LYS A 29 16.89 5.70 11.27
N ARG A 30 15.69 6.25 10.96
CA ARG A 30 14.43 5.82 11.54
C ARG A 30 13.69 4.90 10.56
N PRO A 31 13.13 3.78 11.03
CA PRO A 31 12.21 2.98 10.23
C PRO A 31 10.99 3.80 9.79
N ILE A 32 10.43 3.41 8.66
CA ILE A 32 9.24 4.04 8.08
C ILE A 32 8.09 3.05 8.14
N ILE A 33 6.94 3.49 8.64
CA ILE A 33 5.68 2.75 8.59
C ILE A 33 4.68 3.63 7.83
N THR A 34 4.06 3.06 6.80
CA THR A 34 2.97 3.72 6.07
C THR A 34 1.67 2.99 6.33
N PHE A 35 0.61 3.73 6.63
CA PHE A 35 -0.76 3.23 6.68
C PHE A 35 -1.49 3.69 5.42
N ILE A 36 -2.16 2.76 4.76
CA ILE A 36 -2.79 2.98 3.46
C ILE A 36 -4.29 2.74 3.59
N ASP A 37 -5.06 3.80 3.38
CA ASP A 37 -6.50 3.79 3.27
C ASP A 37 -6.92 4.90 2.31
N THR A 38 -6.98 4.57 1.04
CA THR A 38 -7.31 5.51 -0.04
C THR A 38 -7.88 4.77 -1.25
N ALA A 39 -8.95 5.31 -1.84
CA ALA A 39 -9.47 4.83 -3.12
C ALA A 39 -8.51 5.09 -4.30
N GLY A 40 -7.51 5.96 -4.11
CA GLY A 40 -6.52 6.33 -5.11
C GLY A 40 -6.03 7.75 -4.94
N ALA A 41 -5.22 8.21 -5.87
CA ALA A 41 -4.83 9.62 -5.93
C ALA A 41 -6.01 10.47 -6.42
N TYR A 42 -6.13 11.71 -5.92
CA TYR A 42 -7.21 12.60 -6.32
C TYR A 42 -7.14 12.91 -7.84
N PRO A 43 -8.22 12.65 -8.60
CA PRO A 43 -8.21 12.73 -10.07
C PRO A 43 -8.65 14.11 -10.62
N GLY A 44 -8.60 15.15 -9.79
CA GLY A 44 -9.05 16.49 -10.17
C GLY A 44 -8.07 17.19 -11.13
N ILE A 45 -8.59 18.14 -11.93
CA ILE A 45 -7.80 18.94 -12.88
C ILE A 45 -6.64 19.64 -12.17
N GLU A 46 -6.90 20.27 -11.02
CA GLU A 46 -5.88 20.92 -10.21
C GLU A 46 -4.75 19.97 -9.78
N ALA A 47 -5.08 18.71 -9.47
CA ALA A 47 -4.09 17.70 -9.12
C ALA A 47 -3.21 17.33 -10.34
N GLU A 48 -3.78 17.24 -11.53
CA GLU A 48 -3.02 17.02 -12.77
C GLU A 48 -2.11 18.22 -13.09
N GLU A 49 -2.62 19.45 -12.97
CA GLU A 49 -1.83 20.68 -13.15
C GLU A 49 -0.67 20.78 -12.16
N HIS A 50 -0.86 20.29 -10.93
CA HIS A 50 0.18 20.23 -9.90
C HIS A 50 1.08 18.99 -10.02
N GLY A 51 0.92 18.17 -11.04
CA GLY A 51 1.79 17.02 -11.34
C GLY A 51 1.54 15.81 -10.47
N GLN A 52 0.29 15.33 -10.40
CA GLN A 52 -0.10 14.13 -9.64
C GLN A 52 0.71 12.90 -10.05
N GLY A 53 0.81 12.65 -11.36
CA GLY A 53 1.57 11.52 -11.89
C GLY A 53 3.06 11.59 -11.54
N GLU A 54 3.67 12.78 -11.60
CA GLU A 54 5.07 12.99 -11.21
C GLU A 54 5.29 12.72 -9.72
N ALA A 55 4.40 13.22 -8.86
CA ALA A 55 4.52 13.04 -7.41
C ALA A 55 4.43 11.56 -7.02
N ILE A 56 3.54 10.78 -7.65
CA ILE A 56 3.41 9.34 -7.48
C ILE A 56 4.69 8.63 -7.98
N ALA A 57 5.09 8.88 -9.22
CA ALA A 57 6.26 8.23 -9.83
C ALA A 57 7.53 8.50 -9.03
N ARG A 58 7.69 9.71 -8.52
CA ARG A 58 8.81 10.08 -7.67
C ARG A 58 8.83 9.32 -6.36
N ASN A 59 7.68 9.19 -5.70
CA ASN A 59 7.58 8.36 -4.49
C ASN A 59 8.00 6.92 -4.76
N LEU A 60 7.51 6.30 -5.84
CA LEU A 60 7.89 4.94 -6.22
C LEU A 60 9.41 4.80 -6.36
N MET A 61 10.03 5.69 -7.13
CA MET A 61 11.45 5.66 -7.40
C MET A 61 12.29 5.88 -6.14
N GLU A 62 11.91 6.86 -5.31
CA GLU A 62 12.65 7.19 -4.09
C GLU A 62 12.47 6.13 -3.00
N MET A 63 11.28 5.55 -2.87
CA MET A 63 11.04 4.45 -1.92
C MET A 63 11.85 3.19 -2.26
N CYS A 64 12.09 2.90 -3.54
CA CYS A 64 13.00 1.82 -3.94
C CYS A 64 14.40 1.99 -3.36
N ASN A 65 14.85 3.23 -3.18
CA ASN A 65 16.21 3.58 -2.78
C ASN A 65 16.38 3.91 -1.29
N LEU A 66 15.31 3.85 -0.48
CA LEU A 66 15.41 4.10 0.95
C LEU A 66 16.27 3.05 1.66
N THR A 67 17.25 3.51 2.41
CA THR A 67 18.25 2.66 3.11
C THR A 67 17.83 2.24 4.52
N VAL A 68 16.61 2.58 4.92
CA VAL A 68 16.01 2.20 6.21
C VAL A 68 14.88 1.19 6.00
N PRO A 69 14.49 0.42 7.05
CA PRO A 69 13.32 -0.45 6.98
C PRO A 69 12.04 0.31 6.60
N VAL A 70 11.26 -0.26 5.69
CA VAL A 70 9.96 0.26 5.31
C VAL A 70 8.92 -0.86 5.45
N ILE A 71 7.87 -0.61 6.21
CA ILE A 71 6.70 -1.50 6.35
C ILE A 71 5.47 -0.72 5.91
N SER A 72 4.71 -1.26 4.98
CA SER A 72 3.46 -0.68 4.50
C SER A 72 2.29 -1.55 4.92
N ILE A 73 1.24 -0.92 5.45
CA ILE A 73 0.07 -1.61 6.01
C ILE A 73 -1.18 -1.06 5.34
N VAL A 74 -1.88 -1.90 4.57
CA VAL A 74 -3.18 -1.56 4.00
C VAL A 74 -4.24 -1.84 5.06
N ILE A 75 -4.91 -0.78 5.51
CA ILE A 75 -5.86 -0.86 6.63
C ILE A 75 -7.32 -0.76 6.21
N GLY A 76 -7.59 -0.48 4.95
CA GLY A 76 -8.91 -0.37 4.38
C GLY A 76 -8.80 -0.52 2.87
N GLU A 77 -8.92 0.57 2.15
CA GLU A 77 -8.85 0.60 0.70
C GLU A 77 -7.45 0.96 0.21
N GLY A 78 -6.84 0.10 -0.57
CA GLY A 78 -5.55 0.33 -1.23
C GLY A 78 -5.73 0.52 -2.73
N GLY A 79 -6.10 1.74 -3.16
CA GLY A 79 -6.46 2.02 -4.54
C GLY A 79 -5.29 2.52 -5.41
N SER A 80 -5.07 1.81 -6.52
CA SER A 80 -4.31 2.28 -7.67
C SER A 80 -2.89 2.79 -7.36
N GLY A 81 -2.40 3.69 -8.20
CA GLY A 81 -1.10 4.35 -8.04
C GLY A 81 -0.97 5.17 -6.76
N GLY A 82 -2.11 5.65 -6.23
CA GLY A 82 -2.14 6.38 -4.96
C GLY A 82 -1.70 5.54 -3.77
N ALA A 83 -2.19 4.32 -3.67
CA ALA A 83 -1.75 3.36 -2.67
C ALA A 83 -0.33 2.86 -2.96
N LEU A 84 -0.02 2.57 -4.22
CA LEU A 84 1.29 2.08 -4.63
C LEU A 84 2.41 3.08 -4.28
N ALA A 85 2.15 4.39 -4.40
CA ALA A 85 3.10 5.45 -4.04
C ALA A 85 3.52 5.47 -2.57
N LEU A 86 2.89 4.65 -1.72
CA LEU A 86 3.19 4.50 -0.29
C LEU A 86 3.51 3.05 0.11
N SER A 87 3.49 2.10 -0.85
CA SER A 87 3.61 0.66 -0.56
C SER A 87 4.87 -0.01 -1.09
N VAL A 88 5.82 0.72 -1.66
CA VAL A 88 7.12 0.16 -2.06
C VAL A 88 7.98 -0.06 -0.81
N ALA A 89 7.81 -1.23 -0.18
CA ALA A 89 8.30 -1.52 1.16
C ALA A 89 9.05 -2.85 1.24
N ASN A 90 9.80 -3.07 2.34
CA ASN A 90 10.40 -4.37 2.66
C ASN A 90 9.33 -5.39 3.06
N ARG A 91 8.24 -4.90 3.69
CA ARG A 91 7.07 -5.70 4.06
C ARG A 91 5.79 -4.97 3.69
N ILE A 92 4.86 -5.70 3.14
CA ILE A 92 3.49 -5.25 2.88
C ILE A 92 2.56 -6.11 3.72
N TRP A 93 1.81 -5.48 4.62
CA TRP A 93 0.80 -6.13 5.44
C TRP A 93 -0.58 -5.63 5.05
N MET A 94 -1.59 -6.44 5.30
CA MET A 94 -2.99 -6.05 5.09
C MET A 94 -3.84 -6.48 6.28
N LEU A 95 -4.82 -5.65 6.64
CA LEU A 95 -5.93 -6.13 7.47
C LEU A 95 -6.73 -7.17 6.68
N GLU A 96 -7.35 -8.11 7.39
CA GLU A 96 -7.99 -9.29 6.80
C GLU A 96 -9.08 -8.96 5.78
N ASN A 97 -9.83 -7.86 6.02
CA ASN A 97 -10.92 -7.42 5.15
C ASN A 97 -10.54 -6.21 4.28
N ALA A 98 -9.28 -5.77 4.32
CA ALA A 98 -8.79 -4.73 3.42
C ALA A 98 -8.72 -5.23 1.97
N VAL A 99 -8.75 -4.29 1.03
CA VAL A 99 -8.59 -4.56 -0.40
C VAL A 99 -7.41 -3.78 -0.95
N TYR A 100 -6.69 -4.37 -1.92
CA TYR A 100 -5.60 -3.68 -2.59
C TYR A 100 -5.64 -4.02 -4.08
N SER A 101 -5.88 -3.02 -4.92
CA SER A 101 -6.12 -3.22 -6.35
C SER A 101 -5.59 -2.06 -7.19
N ILE A 102 -5.38 -2.33 -8.47
CA ILE A 102 -4.92 -1.33 -9.45
C ILE A 102 -6.01 -0.32 -9.83
N LEU A 103 -7.28 -0.73 -9.80
CA LEU A 103 -8.45 0.09 -10.13
C LEU A 103 -9.71 -0.54 -9.52
N SER A 104 -10.84 0.19 -9.58
CA SER A 104 -12.11 -0.35 -9.09
C SER A 104 -12.64 -1.47 -9.98
N PRO A 105 -13.48 -2.39 -9.46
CA PRO A 105 -14.12 -3.42 -10.26
C PRO A 105 -14.93 -2.87 -11.43
N GLU A 106 -15.61 -1.73 -11.25
CA GLU A 106 -16.35 -1.04 -12.32
C GLU A 106 -15.40 -0.56 -13.42
N GLY A 107 -14.26 0.01 -13.03
CA GLY A 107 -13.22 0.45 -13.96
C GLY A 107 -12.64 -0.72 -14.75
N PHE A 108 -12.34 -1.83 -14.08
CA PHE A 108 -11.84 -3.06 -14.68
C PHE A 108 -12.86 -3.62 -15.70
N ALA A 109 -14.12 -3.76 -15.31
CA ALA A 109 -15.20 -4.24 -16.18
C ALA A 109 -15.39 -3.33 -17.40
N THR A 110 -15.34 -2.02 -17.20
CA THR A 110 -15.45 -1.04 -18.30
C THR A 110 -14.30 -1.17 -19.29
N ILE A 111 -13.07 -1.33 -18.82
CA ILE A 111 -11.88 -1.45 -19.69
C ILE A 111 -11.92 -2.75 -20.48
N LEU A 112 -12.14 -3.89 -19.82
CA LEU A 112 -12.06 -5.19 -20.48
C LEU A 112 -13.30 -5.56 -21.27
N TRP A 113 -14.49 -5.25 -20.73
CA TRP A 113 -15.75 -5.74 -21.32
C TRP A 113 -16.62 -4.63 -21.89
N LYS A 114 -16.20 -3.37 -21.72
CA LYS A 114 -16.99 -2.18 -22.10
C LYS A 114 -18.35 -2.11 -21.38
N ASP A 115 -18.44 -2.73 -20.21
CA ASP A 115 -19.67 -2.83 -19.41
C ASP A 115 -19.33 -2.76 -17.90
N GLY A 116 -19.47 -1.57 -17.31
CA GLY A 116 -19.23 -1.34 -15.88
C GLY A 116 -20.25 -2.03 -14.96
N THR A 117 -21.39 -2.50 -15.46
CA THR A 117 -22.39 -3.21 -14.65
C THR A 117 -21.92 -4.60 -14.21
N ARG A 118 -20.87 -5.14 -14.84
CA ARG A 118 -20.24 -6.42 -14.50
C ARG A 118 -19.21 -6.32 -13.38
N ALA A 119 -19.31 -5.31 -12.52
CA ALA A 119 -18.35 -5.08 -11.42
C ALA A 119 -18.23 -6.27 -10.46
N GLN A 120 -19.31 -6.98 -10.17
CA GLN A 120 -19.27 -8.18 -9.33
C GLN A 120 -18.37 -9.27 -9.91
N GLU A 121 -18.57 -9.60 -11.19
CA GLU A 121 -17.73 -10.58 -11.91
C GLU A 121 -16.27 -10.11 -11.97
N ALA A 122 -16.07 -8.79 -12.19
CA ALA A 122 -14.74 -8.19 -12.17
C ALA A 122 -14.04 -8.39 -10.83
N SER A 123 -14.71 -8.16 -9.70
CA SER A 123 -14.12 -8.28 -8.37
C SER A 123 -13.65 -9.71 -8.07
N GLU A 124 -14.35 -10.72 -8.56
CA GLU A 124 -13.97 -12.14 -8.41
C GLU A 124 -12.71 -12.48 -9.21
N ILE A 125 -12.54 -11.89 -10.39
CA ILE A 125 -11.40 -12.13 -11.28
C ILE A 125 -10.16 -11.35 -10.83
N MET A 126 -10.34 -10.16 -10.31
CA MET A 126 -9.24 -9.26 -9.92
C MET A 126 -8.39 -9.77 -8.76
N LYS A 127 -8.93 -10.66 -7.93
CA LYS A 127 -8.18 -11.23 -6.79
C LYS A 127 -7.57 -10.16 -5.90
N LEU A 128 -8.41 -9.26 -5.38
CA LEU A 128 -8.01 -8.04 -4.66
C LEU A 128 -8.01 -8.17 -3.13
N THR A 129 -8.38 -9.35 -2.60
CA THR A 129 -8.45 -9.59 -1.15
C THR A 129 -7.09 -9.85 -0.53
N ALA A 130 -6.97 -9.66 0.79
CA ALA A 130 -5.73 -9.96 1.51
C ALA A 130 -5.27 -11.41 1.32
N GLN A 131 -6.23 -12.36 1.27
CA GLN A 131 -5.95 -13.78 1.09
C GLN A 131 -5.41 -14.09 -0.32
N ASP A 132 -6.01 -13.50 -1.35
CA ASP A 132 -5.54 -13.66 -2.73
C ASP A 132 -4.12 -13.09 -2.88
N LEU A 133 -3.88 -11.88 -2.36
CA LEU A 133 -2.60 -11.20 -2.49
C LEU A 133 -1.49 -11.84 -1.65
N TYR A 134 -1.87 -12.48 -0.53
CA TYR A 134 -0.94 -13.32 0.23
C TYR A 134 -0.54 -14.56 -0.55
N ALA A 135 -1.51 -15.22 -1.21
CA ALA A 135 -1.23 -16.39 -2.06
C ALA A 135 -0.33 -16.04 -3.26
N PHE A 136 -0.41 -14.80 -3.77
CA PHE A 136 0.47 -14.28 -4.83
C PHE A 136 1.82 -13.75 -4.33
N ASN A 137 2.14 -13.86 -3.04
CA ASN A 137 3.35 -13.33 -2.42
C ASN A 137 3.52 -11.80 -2.57
N ILE A 138 2.42 -11.07 -2.77
CA ILE A 138 2.40 -9.60 -2.77
C ILE A 138 2.35 -9.08 -1.33
N VAL A 139 1.48 -9.69 -0.51
CA VAL A 139 1.32 -9.40 0.91
C VAL A 139 2.10 -10.41 1.74
N ASP A 140 2.84 -9.94 2.75
CA ASP A 140 3.67 -10.78 3.62
C ASP A 140 2.92 -11.26 4.87
N VAL A 141 1.98 -10.45 5.37
CA VAL A 141 1.22 -10.76 6.60
C VAL A 141 -0.22 -10.28 6.46
N ILE A 142 -1.15 -11.15 6.83
CA ILE A 142 -2.56 -10.79 7.03
C ILE A 142 -2.78 -10.56 8.52
N VAL A 143 -3.17 -9.34 8.89
CA VAL A 143 -3.53 -8.98 10.26
C VAL A 143 -5.00 -9.33 10.47
N LYS A 144 -5.26 -10.27 11.36
CA LYS A 144 -6.61 -10.75 11.64
C LYS A 144 -7.46 -9.66 12.28
N GLU A 145 -8.71 -9.60 11.87
CA GLU A 145 -9.69 -8.67 12.42
C GLU A 145 -10.66 -9.42 13.32
N PRO A 146 -11.01 -8.84 14.48
CA PRO A 146 -12.03 -9.41 15.35
C PRO A 146 -13.40 -9.36 14.65
N MET A 147 -14.26 -10.32 14.94
CA MET A 147 -15.62 -10.30 14.43
C MET A 147 -16.40 -9.12 15.06
N GLY A 148 -17.17 -8.41 14.24
CA GLY A 148 -18.00 -7.29 14.67
C GLY A 148 -17.48 -5.93 14.22
N ASN A 149 -17.89 -4.88 14.92
CA ASN A 149 -17.48 -3.51 14.58
C ASN A 149 -16.02 -3.26 14.96
N LEU A 150 -15.22 -2.92 13.99
CA LEU A 150 -13.77 -2.66 14.13
C LEU A 150 -13.48 -1.56 15.18
N ASN A 151 -14.33 -0.53 15.23
CA ASN A 151 -14.16 0.57 16.19
C ASN A 151 -14.34 0.12 17.64
N GLU A 152 -15.15 -0.90 17.89
CA GLU A 152 -15.37 -1.46 19.23
C GLU A 152 -14.21 -2.36 19.67
N HIS A 153 -13.43 -2.87 18.74
CA HIS A 153 -12.34 -3.82 18.97
C HIS A 153 -10.98 -3.32 18.52
N ALA A 154 -10.82 -2.01 18.31
CA ALA A 154 -9.60 -1.40 17.81
C ALA A 154 -8.36 -1.74 18.66
N GLU A 155 -8.53 -1.86 19.98
CA GLU A 155 -7.43 -2.21 20.90
C GLU A 155 -6.81 -3.59 20.61
N VAL A 156 -7.61 -4.54 20.13
CA VAL A 156 -7.13 -5.88 19.74
C VAL A 156 -6.18 -5.75 18.53
N ILE A 157 -6.57 -4.96 17.54
CA ILE A 157 -5.76 -4.71 16.35
C ILE A 157 -4.50 -3.93 16.71
N TYR A 158 -4.61 -2.91 17.57
CA TYR A 158 -3.44 -2.15 18.01
C TYR A 158 -2.44 -3.02 18.75
N ALA A 159 -2.90 -3.95 19.58
CA ALA A 159 -2.02 -4.90 20.27
C ALA A 159 -1.32 -5.83 19.26
N GLN A 160 -2.06 -6.42 18.32
CA GLN A 160 -1.50 -7.27 17.27
C GLN A 160 -0.46 -6.52 16.42
N LEU A 161 -0.81 -5.31 15.94
CA LEU A 161 0.11 -4.51 15.13
C LEU A 161 1.36 -4.12 15.92
N ARG A 162 1.23 -3.77 17.21
CA ARG A 162 2.37 -3.46 18.08
C ARG A 162 3.34 -4.62 18.15
N ASP A 163 2.83 -5.84 18.39
CA ASP A 163 3.66 -7.02 18.54
C ASP A 163 4.32 -7.41 17.21
N LEU A 164 3.57 -7.41 16.12
CA LEU A 164 4.07 -7.69 14.77
C LEU A 164 5.14 -6.66 14.37
N LEU A 165 4.87 -5.36 14.55
CA LEU A 165 5.80 -4.29 14.23
C LEU A 165 7.07 -4.37 15.07
N SER A 166 6.95 -4.63 16.38
CA SER A 166 8.10 -4.76 17.28
C SER A 166 9.04 -5.88 16.84
N ASN A 167 8.48 -7.04 16.50
CA ASN A 167 9.24 -8.19 16.06
C ASN A 167 9.90 -7.96 14.69
N GLU A 168 9.13 -7.50 13.71
CA GLU A 168 9.64 -7.28 12.35
C GLU A 168 10.66 -6.14 12.28
N LEU A 169 10.42 -5.02 12.97
CA LEU A 169 11.39 -3.93 13.02
C LEU A 169 12.68 -4.35 13.71
N THR A 170 12.60 -5.17 14.78
CA THR A 170 13.78 -5.73 15.43
C THR A 170 14.62 -6.56 14.47
N ALA A 171 13.97 -7.31 13.57
CA ALA A 171 14.68 -8.10 12.57
C ALA A 171 15.25 -7.23 11.44
N LEU A 172 14.44 -6.33 10.87
CA LEU A 172 14.83 -5.48 9.74
C LEU A 172 15.94 -4.48 10.13
N CYS A 173 15.91 -3.91 11.34
CA CYS A 173 16.93 -2.98 11.82
C CYS A 173 18.32 -3.61 12.03
N LYS A 174 18.42 -4.95 12.05
CA LYS A 174 19.72 -5.66 12.08
C LYS A 174 20.35 -5.82 10.70
N LEU A 175 19.58 -5.60 9.64
CA LEU A 175 20.06 -5.73 8.26
C LEU A 175 20.90 -4.51 7.88
N SER A 176 21.90 -4.74 7.02
CA SER A 176 22.64 -3.65 6.39
C SER A 176 21.77 -2.88 5.38
N GLU A 177 22.11 -1.63 5.11
CA GLU A 177 21.47 -0.82 4.07
C GLU A 177 21.35 -1.57 2.73
N ARG A 178 22.43 -2.22 2.32
CA ARG A 178 22.47 -3.03 1.10
C ARG A 178 21.49 -4.20 1.15
N ALA A 179 21.41 -4.89 2.28
CA ALA A 179 20.48 -6.02 2.43
C ALA A 179 19.02 -5.58 2.37
N LEU A 180 18.68 -4.41 2.93
CA LEU A 180 17.33 -3.82 2.84
C LEU A 180 16.95 -3.47 1.41
N LEU A 181 17.87 -2.85 0.66
CA LEU A 181 17.66 -2.53 -0.76
C LEU A 181 17.50 -3.80 -1.60
N ASP A 182 18.38 -4.77 -1.45
CA ASP A 182 18.33 -6.03 -2.19
C ASP A 182 17.06 -6.84 -1.87
N GLN A 183 16.61 -6.83 -0.61
CA GLN A 183 15.36 -7.49 -0.20
C GLN A 183 14.15 -6.85 -0.87
N ARG A 184 14.05 -5.51 -0.86
CA ARG A 184 12.97 -4.76 -1.49
C ARG A 184 12.98 -4.98 -3.00
N TYR A 185 14.13 -4.86 -3.63
CA TYR A 185 14.28 -5.11 -5.07
C TYR A 185 13.81 -6.52 -5.44
N LYS A 186 14.29 -7.55 -4.74
CA LYS A 186 13.91 -8.94 -5.01
C LYS A 186 12.41 -9.16 -4.85
N LYS A 187 11.81 -8.60 -3.80
CA LYS A 187 10.36 -8.70 -3.56
C LYS A 187 9.57 -8.19 -4.77
N PHE A 188 9.81 -6.94 -5.17
CA PHE A 188 9.07 -6.36 -6.29
C PHE A 188 9.41 -7.00 -7.63
N ARG A 189 10.63 -7.48 -7.81
CA ARG A 189 11.05 -8.15 -9.04
C ARG A 189 10.41 -9.53 -9.20
N SER A 190 10.08 -10.21 -8.12
CA SER A 190 9.44 -11.52 -8.17
C SER A 190 7.92 -11.47 -8.36
N ILE A 191 7.29 -10.31 -8.20
CA ILE A 191 5.84 -10.15 -8.43
C ILE A 191 5.57 -10.32 -9.92
N GLY A 192 4.62 -11.23 -10.26
CA GLY A 192 4.25 -11.51 -11.65
C GLY A 192 5.22 -12.42 -12.39
N ASP A 193 6.14 -13.09 -11.71
CA ASP A 193 6.95 -14.15 -12.31
C ASP A 193 6.09 -15.39 -12.52
N CYS A 194 5.69 -15.61 -13.78
CA CYS A 194 4.84 -16.72 -14.22
C CYS A 194 5.66 -17.90 -14.76
N SER A 195 6.97 -17.96 -14.53
CA SER A 195 7.84 -19.02 -15.06
C SER A 195 7.60 -20.42 -14.48
N GLY A 196 6.56 -20.62 -13.71
CA GLY A 196 6.16 -21.89 -13.09
C GLY A 196 4.74 -22.34 -13.39
N ILE A 197 4.02 -21.72 -14.34
CA ILE A 197 2.67 -22.12 -14.76
C ILE A 197 2.74 -22.88 -16.08
#